data_ad66b274dc528290f8587ffab036b9b8
#
_entry.id   ad66b274dc528290f8587ffab036b9b8
#
_cell.length_a   1.000
_cell.length_b   1.000
_cell.length_c   1.000
_cell.angle_alpha   90.00
_cell.angle_beta   90.00
_cell.angle_gamma   90.00
#
_symmetry.space_group_name_H-M   'P 1'
#
loop_
_entity.id
_entity.type
_entity.pdbx_description
1 polymer ?
#
loop_
_entity_poly.entity_id
_entity_poly.type
_entity_poly.pdbx_seq_one_letter_code
_entity_poly.pdbx_strand_id
1 'polypeptide(L)'
;MIEPTATEPEPSRGAEPPGPAATAAASGRAPRAALSLSLPLPGSRRATVVGAGSFGTALAVVLARGGLRTTLQARTAEQAAQLEAERENRRYLPGVELPAQLRVESVAAGVARADYVFLAVPSQRLDEAIARLGEGGLGRRTAIVSAAKGLVPPHGSAPSGVLGAAFGAHRVACLGGPAHAQEMVHAGAGLVAASRDQTLAETLANVFTRAGVVCERSDDPIGVELAGAAKNAAALAAGATEAQGLNAAGAAAGHIFAEVWRYAQSVGARPESMIGLAGAGDLVATALARESRNRRAGELLAAGVPAGEIPERIGQAVEALQSVPLLALTLERAGGQAAITGALGRLISGELPLQEWVALVRTTVPPPPRWRRRPSRRALTWATVRRLLGGGRGSAQAER
;
A
#
# COMPACT_ATOMS: atom_id res chain seq x y z
N MET A 1 -13.62 -46.94 -66.51
CA MET A 1 -13.55 -48.39 -66.18
C MET A 1 -12.93 -48.48 -64.78
N ILE A 2 -13.83 -48.88 -63.86
CA ILE A 2 -13.58 -49.66 -62.65
C ILE A 2 -12.94 -48.95 -61.47
N GLU A 3 -13.79 -48.53 -60.53
CA GLU A 3 -13.53 -48.50 -59.05
C GLU A 3 -13.09 -49.90 -58.57
N PRO A 4 -12.46 -49.98 -57.39
CA PRO A 4 -13.28 -50.27 -56.23
C PRO A 4 -12.98 -49.50 -54.92
N THR A 5 -14.07 -49.21 -54.30
CA THR A 5 -14.36 -48.94 -52.90
C THR A 5 -13.53 -49.75 -51.90
N ALA A 6 -12.87 -49.03 -50.95
CA ALA A 6 -12.40 -49.61 -49.70
C ALA A 6 -13.24 -49.02 -48.55
N THR A 7 -14.00 -49.87 -47.91
CA THR A 7 -14.79 -49.71 -46.70
C THR A 7 -13.91 -49.38 -45.53
N GLU A 8 -14.18 -48.24 -44.84
CA GLU A 8 -13.68 -47.94 -43.51
C GLU A 8 -14.40 -48.82 -42.46
N PRO A 9 -13.67 -49.32 -41.46
CA PRO A 9 -14.28 -49.98 -40.30
C PRO A 9 -14.84 -48.98 -39.28
N GLU A 10 -16.07 -49.26 -38.82
CA GLU A 10 -16.73 -48.57 -37.70
C GLU A 10 -15.84 -48.54 -36.42
N PRO A 11 -15.82 -47.43 -35.68
CA PRO A 11 -15.18 -47.41 -34.36
C PRO A 11 -16.09 -48.09 -33.32
N SER A 12 -15.52 -49.06 -32.65
CA SER A 12 -16.08 -49.77 -31.51
C SER A 12 -16.50 -48.81 -30.39
N ARG A 13 -17.72 -48.98 -29.88
CA ARG A 13 -18.25 -48.31 -28.69
C ARG A 13 -17.34 -48.62 -27.48
N GLY A 14 -16.52 -47.65 -27.10
CA GLY A 14 -15.76 -47.63 -25.85
C GLY A 14 -16.64 -47.11 -24.71
N ALA A 15 -16.59 -47.80 -23.59
CA ALA A 15 -17.34 -47.57 -22.37
C ALA A 15 -17.26 -46.14 -21.85
N GLU A 16 -18.39 -45.57 -21.43
CA GLU A 16 -18.49 -44.34 -20.65
C GLU A 16 -17.69 -44.47 -19.34
N PRO A 17 -16.93 -43.44 -18.96
CA PRO A 17 -16.36 -43.39 -17.62
C PRO A 17 -17.47 -43.14 -16.59
N PRO A 18 -17.36 -43.69 -15.36
CA PRO A 18 -18.37 -43.53 -14.33
C PRO A 18 -18.46 -42.05 -13.91
N GLY A 19 -19.69 -41.52 -13.87
CA GLY A 19 -20.00 -40.18 -13.40
C GLY A 19 -19.52 -39.96 -11.96
N PRO A 20 -19.22 -38.70 -11.58
CA PRO A 20 -18.80 -38.41 -10.24
C PRO A 20 -19.93 -38.68 -9.24
N ALA A 21 -19.63 -39.55 -8.27
CA ALA A 21 -20.50 -39.83 -7.14
C ALA A 21 -20.89 -38.53 -6.43
N ALA A 22 -22.19 -38.34 -6.26
CA ALA A 22 -22.74 -37.27 -5.44
C ALA A 22 -22.21 -37.42 -3.99
N THR A 23 -21.18 -36.64 -3.68
CA THR A 23 -20.77 -36.45 -2.31
C THR A 23 -21.77 -35.52 -1.63
N ALA A 24 -22.45 -36.07 -0.66
CA ALA A 24 -23.36 -35.38 0.24
C ALA A 24 -22.71 -34.10 0.78
N ALA A 25 -23.44 -33.00 0.66
CA ALA A 25 -23.11 -31.74 1.29
C ALA A 25 -23.07 -31.93 2.80
N ALA A 26 -21.87 -32.17 3.32
CA ALA A 26 -21.60 -31.96 4.74
C ALA A 26 -21.51 -30.46 4.95
N SER A 27 -22.53 -29.88 5.59
CA SER A 27 -22.54 -28.54 6.12
C SER A 27 -21.47 -28.45 7.24
N GLY A 28 -20.22 -28.39 6.82
CA GLY A 28 -19.07 -28.12 7.69
C GLY A 28 -19.01 -26.63 7.98
N ARG A 29 -19.70 -26.21 9.03
CA ARG A 29 -19.42 -24.97 9.72
C ARG A 29 -17.92 -24.99 10.07
N ALA A 30 -17.11 -24.18 9.36
CA ALA A 30 -15.72 -23.95 9.72
C ALA A 30 -15.66 -23.59 11.21
N PRO A 31 -14.79 -24.22 12.01
CA PRO A 31 -14.63 -23.81 13.41
C PRO A 31 -14.10 -22.38 13.40
N ARG A 32 -14.93 -21.44 13.84
CA ARG A 32 -14.47 -20.17 14.34
C ARG A 32 -13.61 -20.49 15.56
N ALA A 33 -12.32 -20.68 15.35
CA ALA A 33 -11.34 -20.60 16.42
C ALA A 33 -11.36 -19.15 16.91
N ALA A 34 -12.28 -18.87 17.84
CA ALA A 34 -12.20 -17.72 18.70
C ALA A 34 -10.96 -17.94 19.57
N LEU A 35 -9.81 -17.50 19.12
CA LEU A 35 -8.68 -17.17 19.97
C LEU A 35 -9.15 -16.00 20.83
N SER A 36 -9.82 -16.34 21.94
CA SER A 36 -10.06 -15.40 23.03
C SER A 36 -8.73 -15.13 23.75
N LEU A 37 -7.86 -14.37 23.13
CA LEU A 37 -6.81 -13.67 23.84
C LEU A 37 -7.49 -12.56 24.63
N SER A 38 -7.82 -12.88 25.89
CA SER A 38 -8.27 -11.91 26.89
C SER A 38 -7.09 -11.01 27.32
N LEU A 39 -6.61 -10.20 26.39
CA LEU A 39 -5.89 -9.00 26.76
C LEU A 39 -6.93 -7.97 27.23
N PRO A 40 -6.67 -7.23 28.34
CA PRO A 40 -7.63 -6.26 28.84
C PRO A 40 -8.00 -5.33 27.69
N LEU A 41 -9.29 -5.27 27.37
CA LEU A 41 -9.84 -4.31 26.43
C LEU A 41 -9.37 -2.93 26.88
N PRO A 42 -8.75 -2.13 26.03
CA PRO A 42 -8.64 -0.71 26.30
C PRO A 42 -10.03 -0.09 26.11
N GLY A 43 -10.94 -0.41 27.03
CA GLY A 43 -12.36 -0.08 26.96
C GLY A 43 -12.71 1.38 27.00
N SER A 44 -11.74 2.26 26.72
CA SER A 44 -11.95 3.72 26.68
C SER A 44 -11.15 4.44 25.61
N ARG A 45 -10.30 3.76 24.81
CA ARG A 45 -9.51 4.47 23.81
C ARG A 45 -10.36 4.97 22.67
N ARG A 46 -10.09 6.24 22.28
CA ARG A 46 -10.84 6.97 21.27
C ARG A 46 -10.01 7.11 20.01
N ALA A 47 -10.63 6.79 18.87
CA ALA A 47 -10.05 7.02 17.55
C ALA A 47 -10.85 8.08 16.81
N THR A 48 -10.17 9.01 16.18
CA THR A 48 -10.76 9.94 15.22
C THR A 48 -10.17 9.65 13.84
N VAL A 49 -11.04 9.38 12.86
CA VAL A 49 -10.65 9.22 11.45
C VAL A 49 -11.00 10.50 10.71
N VAL A 50 -9.99 11.21 10.25
CA VAL A 50 -10.14 12.45 9.48
C VAL A 50 -10.22 12.11 8.00
N GLY A 51 -11.39 12.34 7.40
CA GLY A 51 -11.66 12.09 5.99
C GLY A 51 -12.68 10.96 5.76
N ALA A 52 -13.89 11.34 5.36
CA ALA A 52 -15.02 10.45 5.06
C ALA A 52 -15.07 10.05 3.57
N GLY A 53 -13.90 9.69 2.99
CA GLY A 53 -13.81 9.00 1.70
C GLY A 53 -14.03 7.49 1.84
N SER A 54 -13.90 6.72 0.74
CA SER A 54 -14.04 5.26 0.76
C SER A 54 -13.22 4.61 1.85
N PHE A 55 -11.89 4.83 1.82
CA PHE A 55 -10.98 4.19 2.76
C PHE A 55 -11.19 4.69 4.20
N GLY A 56 -11.37 5.99 4.41
CA GLY A 56 -11.58 6.55 5.75
C GLY A 56 -12.87 6.04 6.40
N THR A 57 -13.96 5.92 5.63
CA THR A 57 -15.21 5.33 6.13
C THR A 57 -15.03 3.86 6.49
N ALA A 58 -14.41 3.06 5.62
CA ALA A 58 -14.12 1.64 5.89
C ALA A 58 -13.22 1.47 7.11
N LEU A 59 -12.17 2.31 7.23
CA LEU A 59 -11.27 2.33 8.37
C LEU A 59 -12.01 2.62 9.68
N ALA A 60 -12.91 3.62 9.69
CA ALA A 60 -13.71 3.96 10.86
C ALA A 60 -14.63 2.80 11.29
N VAL A 61 -15.27 2.12 10.33
CA VAL A 61 -16.08 0.92 10.58
C VAL A 61 -15.23 -0.19 11.20
N VAL A 62 -14.06 -0.47 10.64
CA VAL A 62 -13.14 -1.51 11.13
C VAL A 62 -12.64 -1.18 12.55
N LEU A 63 -12.23 0.06 12.80
CA LEU A 63 -11.78 0.50 14.13
C LEU A 63 -12.89 0.39 15.19
N ALA A 64 -14.13 0.73 14.82
CA ALA A 64 -15.28 0.56 15.70
C ALA A 64 -15.56 -0.91 16.00
N ARG A 65 -15.48 -1.81 15.00
CA ARG A 65 -15.57 -3.27 15.18
C ARG A 65 -14.43 -3.83 16.03
N GLY A 66 -13.23 -3.23 15.92
CA GLY A 66 -12.06 -3.56 16.76
C GLY A 66 -12.15 -3.08 18.20
N GLY A 67 -13.25 -2.43 18.60
CA GLY A 67 -13.55 -2.04 19.97
C GLY A 67 -13.10 -0.64 20.38
N LEU A 68 -12.68 0.21 19.43
CA LEU A 68 -12.39 1.62 19.69
C LEU A 68 -13.67 2.46 19.65
N ARG A 69 -13.77 3.48 20.52
CA ARG A 69 -14.77 4.54 20.37
C ARG A 69 -14.37 5.44 19.22
N THR A 70 -14.97 5.21 18.07
CA THR A 70 -14.53 5.81 16.80
C THR A 70 -15.43 6.97 16.39
N THR A 71 -14.80 8.08 15.98
CA THR A 71 -15.45 9.22 15.32
C THR A 71 -14.92 9.33 13.90
N LEU A 72 -15.82 9.37 12.91
CA LEU A 72 -15.52 9.69 11.52
C LEU A 72 -15.72 11.17 11.27
N GLN A 73 -14.69 11.87 10.82
CA GLN A 73 -14.80 13.29 10.50
C GLN A 73 -14.99 13.50 8.99
N ALA A 74 -16.14 14.08 8.65
CA ALA A 74 -16.46 14.55 7.33
C ALA A 74 -15.93 15.97 7.11
N ARG A 75 -15.71 16.33 5.84
CA ARG A 75 -15.10 17.62 5.48
C ARG A 75 -15.99 18.81 5.83
N THR A 76 -17.32 18.67 5.69
CA THR A 76 -18.29 19.73 5.97
C THR A 76 -19.34 19.27 6.99
N ALA A 77 -20.03 20.22 7.62
CA ALA A 77 -21.11 19.94 8.56
C ALA A 77 -22.30 19.25 7.88
N GLU A 78 -22.62 19.65 6.64
CA GLU A 78 -23.69 19.05 5.84
C GLU A 78 -23.42 17.59 5.55
N GLN A 79 -22.19 17.26 5.12
CA GLN A 79 -21.78 15.88 4.90
C GLN A 79 -21.83 15.05 6.19
N ALA A 80 -21.41 15.63 7.32
CA ALA A 80 -21.48 14.96 8.61
C ALA A 80 -22.92 14.66 9.02
N ALA A 81 -23.81 15.64 8.91
CA ALA A 81 -25.23 15.50 9.21
C ALA A 81 -25.91 14.45 8.33
N GLN A 82 -25.60 14.45 7.03
CA GLN A 82 -26.12 13.44 6.10
C GLN A 82 -25.67 12.03 6.50
N LEU A 83 -24.38 11.80 6.75
CA LEU A 83 -23.84 10.50 7.13
C LEU A 83 -24.38 10.02 8.48
N GLU A 84 -24.61 10.94 9.44
CA GLU A 84 -25.21 10.61 10.73
C GLU A 84 -26.66 10.20 10.60
N ALA A 85 -27.44 10.89 9.74
CA ALA A 85 -28.83 10.58 9.50
C ALA A 85 -29.05 9.29 8.69
N GLU A 86 -28.26 9.09 7.62
CA GLU A 86 -28.39 7.93 6.73
C GLU A 86 -27.74 6.67 7.27
N ARG A 87 -26.79 6.81 8.20
CA ARG A 87 -25.95 5.70 8.73
C ARG A 87 -25.27 4.89 7.62
N GLU A 88 -25.02 5.50 6.46
CA GLU A 88 -24.38 4.91 5.29
C GLU A 88 -23.65 5.99 4.50
N ASN A 89 -22.49 5.67 3.98
CA ASN A 89 -21.78 6.55 3.04
C ASN A 89 -22.00 6.08 1.60
N ARG A 90 -23.20 6.28 1.07
CA ARG A 90 -23.63 5.80 -0.26
C ARG A 90 -22.71 6.25 -1.39
N ARG A 91 -22.15 7.46 -1.28
CA ARG A 91 -21.27 8.01 -2.32
C ARG A 91 -19.94 7.29 -2.40
N TYR A 92 -19.36 6.91 -1.27
CA TYR A 92 -17.98 6.44 -1.20
C TYR A 92 -17.85 5.00 -0.72
N LEU A 93 -18.82 4.45 -0.02
CA LEU A 93 -18.82 3.08 0.51
C LEU A 93 -20.27 2.55 0.55
N PRO A 94 -20.93 2.39 -0.62
CA PRO A 94 -22.32 1.96 -0.68
C PRO A 94 -22.49 0.55 -0.10
N GLY A 95 -23.66 0.29 0.52
CA GLY A 95 -24.03 -1.00 1.09
C GLY A 95 -23.35 -1.34 2.43
N VAL A 96 -22.66 -0.37 3.03
CA VAL A 96 -22.01 -0.55 4.34
C VAL A 96 -22.68 0.32 5.38
N GLU A 97 -23.40 -0.32 6.30
CA GLU A 97 -24.01 0.35 7.44
C GLU A 97 -22.93 0.79 8.45
N LEU A 98 -23.01 2.04 8.90
CA LEU A 98 -22.15 2.55 9.96
C LEU A 98 -22.57 1.97 11.31
N PRO A 99 -21.66 1.33 12.08
CA PRO A 99 -21.98 0.78 13.39
C PRO A 99 -22.61 1.82 14.32
N ALA A 100 -23.60 1.44 15.11
CA ALA A 100 -24.33 2.36 16.00
C ALA A 100 -23.44 3.17 16.94
N GLN A 101 -22.31 2.59 17.38
CA GLN A 101 -21.33 3.24 18.25
C GLN A 101 -20.36 4.18 17.50
N LEU A 102 -20.36 4.17 16.17
CA LEU A 102 -19.55 5.09 15.35
C LEU A 102 -20.26 6.45 15.30
N ARG A 103 -19.56 7.50 15.71
CA ARG A 103 -20.04 8.87 15.61
C ARG A 103 -19.58 9.51 14.31
N VAL A 104 -20.37 10.40 13.77
CA VAL A 104 -19.96 11.23 12.63
C VAL A 104 -19.99 12.69 13.03
N GLU A 105 -18.89 13.40 12.76
CA GLU A 105 -18.73 14.81 13.08
C GLU A 105 -18.09 15.54 11.89
N SER A 106 -18.14 16.84 11.85
CA SER A 106 -17.33 17.61 10.90
C SER A 106 -15.91 17.79 11.43
N VAL A 107 -14.98 18.07 10.54
CA VAL A 107 -13.58 18.36 10.91
C VAL A 107 -13.42 19.58 11.84
N ALA A 108 -14.46 20.44 11.92
CA ALA A 108 -14.49 21.59 12.83
C ALA A 108 -14.60 21.19 14.31
N ALA A 109 -15.05 19.97 14.62
CA ALA A 109 -15.16 19.47 15.98
C ALA A 109 -13.80 19.24 16.68
N GLY A 110 -12.69 19.24 15.90
CA GLY A 110 -11.34 19.03 16.41
C GLY A 110 -11.06 17.60 16.88
N VAL A 111 -9.91 17.38 17.50
CA VAL A 111 -9.41 16.04 17.87
C VAL A 111 -8.94 15.96 19.34
N ALA A 112 -9.29 16.93 20.18
CA ALA A 112 -8.71 17.14 21.52
C ALA A 112 -8.79 15.93 22.46
N ARG A 113 -9.74 15.01 22.23
CA ARG A 113 -9.97 13.86 23.09
C ARG A 113 -9.56 12.52 22.48
N ALA A 114 -8.91 12.53 21.29
CA ALA A 114 -8.50 11.33 20.62
C ALA A 114 -7.21 10.75 21.22
N ASP A 115 -7.17 9.43 21.40
CA ASP A 115 -5.92 8.70 21.68
C ASP A 115 -5.20 8.37 20.34
N TYR A 116 -5.97 8.17 19.29
CA TYR A 116 -5.48 7.93 17.93
C TYR A 116 -6.18 8.86 16.93
N VAL A 117 -5.40 9.51 16.08
CA VAL A 117 -5.92 10.26 14.93
C VAL A 117 -5.44 9.59 13.65
N PHE A 118 -6.36 9.07 12.86
CA PHE A 118 -6.08 8.47 11.57
C PHE A 118 -6.35 9.50 10.47
N LEU A 119 -5.33 9.81 9.68
CA LEU A 119 -5.41 10.73 8.56
C LEU A 119 -5.69 9.97 7.27
N ALA A 120 -6.96 9.86 6.90
CA ALA A 120 -7.43 9.25 5.65
C ALA A 120 -7.68 10.33 4.58
N VAL A 121 -6.74 11.25 4.44
CA VAL A 121 -6.74 12.34 3.47
C VAL A 121 -5.65 12.11 2.41
N PRO A 122 -5.79 12.65 1.19
CA PRO A 122 -4.73 12.63 0.21
C PRO A 122 -3.44 13.27 0.74
N SER A 123 -2.28 12.75 0.33
CA SER A 123 -0.97 13.28 0.76
C SER A 123 -0.78 14.76 0.43
N GLN A 124 -1.39 15.25 -0.64
CA GLN A 124 -1.38 16.66 -1.07
C GLN A 124 -2.09 17.60 -0.07
N ARG A 125 -2.91 17.05 0.82
CA ARG A 125 -3.65 17.82 1.83
C ARG A 125 -3.13 17.58 3.25
N LEU A 126 -1.97 16.94 3.36
CA LEU A 126 -1.42 16.60 4.68
C LEU A 126 -1.01 17.85 5.46
N ASP A 127 -0.47 18.87 4.78
CA ASP A 127 -0.09 20.14 5.42
C ASP A 127 -1.29 20.85 6.04
N GLU A 128 -2.44 20.87 5.35
CA GLU A 128 -3.69 21.40 5.91
C GLU A 128 -4.14 20.60 7.14
N ALA A 129 -4.00 19.26 7.09
CA ALA A 129 -4.35 18.41 8.22
C ALA A 129 -3.43 18.65 9.40
N ILE A 130 -2.12 18.84 9.18
CA ILE A 130 -1.14 19.18 10.21
C ILE A 130 -1.47 20.50 10.89
N ALA A 131 -1.75 21.56 10.10
CA ALA A 131 -2.12 22.86 10.63
C ALA A 131 -3.37 22.76 11.54
N ARG A 132 -4.42 22.09 11.07
CA ARG A 132 -5.65 21.88 11.85
C ARG A 132 -5.42 21.07 13.13
N LEU A 133 -4.58 20.05 13.09
CA LEU A 133 -4.24 19.28 14.29
C LEU A 133 -3.49 20.13 15.32
N GLY A 134 -2.63 21.04 14.88
CA GLY A 134 -1.93 21.99 15.74
C GLY A 134 -2.88 22.95 16.45
N GLU A 135 -3.89 23.47 15.73
CA GLU A 135 -4.91 24.36 16.25
C GLU A 135 -5.98 23.63 17.08
N GLY A 136 -6.27 22.39 16.73
CA GLY A 136 -7.39 21.60 17.29
C GLY A 136 -7.15 20.99 18.66
N GLY A 137 -6.10 21.40 19.40
CA GLY A 137 -5.84 20.94 20.77
C GLY A 137 -5.40 19.47 20.84
N LEU A 138 -4.59 19.00 19.89
CA LEU A 138 -4.06 17.64 19.86
C LEU A 138 -3.39 17.26 21.17
N GLY A 139 -3.81 16.20 21.83
CA GLY A 139 -3.24 15.69 23.08
C GLY A 139 -1.76 15.33 22.94
N ARG A 140 -0.96 15.61 23.97
CA ARG A 140 0.50 15.32 23.94
C ARG A 140 0.85 13.84 23.75
N ARG A 141 -0.08 12.93 24.05
CA ARG A 141 0.07 11.48 23.92
C ARG A 141 -0.72 10.89 22.74
N THR A 142 -1.47 11.71 22.01
CA THR A 142 -2.25 11.24 20.86
C THR A 142 -1.32 10.71 19.78
N ALA A 143 -1.52 9.49 19.34
CA ALA A 143 -0.80 8.93 18.20
C ALA A 143 -1.46 9.36 16.88
N ILE A 144 -0.65 9.61 15.87
CA ILE A 144 -1.07 10.07 14.55
C ILE A 144 -0.72 8.99 13.54
N VAL A 145 -1.72 8.52 12.80
CA VAL A 145 -1.58 7.41 11.86
C VAL A 145 -1.92 7.89 10.46
N SER A 146 -0.94 7.93 9.58
CA SER A 146 -1.14 8.25 8.16
C SER A 146 -1.69 7.04 7.42
N ALA A 147 -2.73 7.26 6.62
CA ALA A 147 -3.23 6.30 5.64
C ALA A 147 -2.99 6.78 4.19
N ALA A 148 -2.22 7.85 4.01
CA ALA A 148 -1.90 8.39 2.70
C ALA A 148 -0.94 7.46 1.93
N LYS A 149 -1.26 7.21 0.66
CA LYS A 149 -0.47 6.36 -0.24
C LYS A 149 0.23 7.21 -1.32
N GLY A 150 1.03 8.19 -0.90
CA GLY A 150 1.75 9.07 -1.80
C GLY A 150 2.70 9.99 -1.05
N LEU A 151 3.55 10.69 -1.78
CA LEU A 151 4.50 11.63 -1.20
C LEU A 151 3.87 13.00 -0.98
N VAL A 152 4.41 13.76 -0.04
CA VAL A 152 3.93 15.09 0.34
C VAL A 152 4.63 16.16 -0.50
N PRO A 153 3.90 17.04 -1.21
CA PRO A 153 4.49 18.14 -1.96
C PRO A 153 5.04 19.22 -0.98
N PRO A 154 5.91 20.13 -1.43
CA PRO A 154 6.52 20.15 -2.77
C PRO A 154 7.78 19.29 -2.88
N HIS A 155 8.25 18.71 -1.77
CA HIS A 155 9.56 18.08 -1.68
C HIS A 155 9.55 16.56 -1.93
N GLY A 156 8.39 15.93 -1.99
CA GLY A 156 8.30 14.48 -2.12
C GLY A 156 8.68 13.74 -0.85
N SER A 157 8.41 14.33 0.31
CA SER A 157 8.69 13.71 1.59
C SER A 157 7.68 12.60 1.92
N ALA A 158 8.12 11.58 2.63
CA ALA A 158 7.22 10.55 3.16
C ALA A 158 6.28 11.16 4.23
N PRO A 159 4.97 10.85 4.21
CA PRO A 159 3.99 11.38 5.18
C PRO A 159 4.41 11.23 6.63
N SER A 160 4.92 10.04 7.02
CA SER A 160 5.41 9.78 8.38
C SER A 160 6.60 10.66 8.77
N GLY A 161 7.44 11.03 7.82
CA GLY A 161 8.54 11.96 8.03
C GLY A 161 8.06 13.37 8.36
N VAL A 162 7.10 13.88 7.58
CA VAL A 162 6.50 15.22 7.77
C VAL A 162 5.74 15.28 9.09
N LEU A 163 4.91 14.28 9.38
CA LEU A 163 4.18 14.17 10.65
C LEU A 163 5.14 14.02 11.83
N GLY A 164 6.21 13.25 11.67
CA GLY A 164 7.23 13.05 12.69
C GLY A 164 7.99 14.34 13.03
N ALA A 165 8.24 15.19 12.04
CA ALA A 165 8.84 16.51 12.26
C ALA A 165 7.88 17.46 13.00
N ALA A 166 6.58 17.42 12.68
CA ALA A 166 5.58 18.28 13.32
C ALA A 166 5.22 17.84 14.74
N PHE A 167 5.11 16.54 15.01
CA PHE A 167 4.50 16.04 16.25
C PHE A 167 5.39 15.09 17.06
N GLY A 168 6.56 14.73 16.56
CA GLY A 168 7.48 13.74 17.17
C GLY A 168 7.32 12.33 16.58
N ALA A 169 8.42 11.78 16.07
CA ALA A 169 8.43 10.53 15.33
C ALA A 169 7.90 9.31 16.10
N HIS A 170 8.05 9.30 17.45
CA HIS A 170 7.55 8.22 18.32
C HIS A 170 6.01 8.16 18.43
N ARG A 171 5.32 9.20 17.99
CA ARG A 171 3.84 9.28 17.99
C ARG A 171 3.23 8.98 16.64
N VAL A 172 4.05 8.72 15.63
CA VAL A 172 3.61 8.59 14.25
C VAL A 172 3.70 7.16 13.78
N ALA A 173 2.65 6.73 13.09
CA ALA A 173 2.59 5.48 12.36
C ALA A 173 2.02 5.71 10.95
N CYS A 174 2.18 4.75 10.07
CA CYS A 174 1.47 4.70 8.80
C CYS A 174 0.83 3.33 8.56
N LEU A 175 -0.15 3.29 7.65
CA LEU A 175 -0.81 2.08 7.20
C LEU A 175 -0.50 1.84 5.73
N GLY A 176 -0.10 0.61 5.39
CA GLY A 176 0.08 0.10 4.04
C GLY A 176 -0.64 -1.22 3.83
N GLY A 177 -0.46 -1.82 2.65
CA GLY A 177 -0.96 -3.15 2.31
C GLY A 177 -2.28 -3.17 1.52
N PRO A 178 -2.66 -4.35 1.00
CA PRO A 178 -3.87 -4.56 0.21
C PRO A 178 -5.12 -4.43 1.07
N ALA A 179 -5.82 -3.30 0.92
CA ALA A 179 -7.02 -2.99 1.68
C ALA A 179 -7.97 -2.13 0.83
N HIS A 180 -8.65 -2.77 -0.10
CA HIS A 180 -9.75 -2.15 -0.82
C HIS A 180 -10.92 -1.95 0.15
N ALA A 181 -11.48 -0.75 0.18
CA ALA A 181 -12.43 -0.33 1.20
C ALA A 181 -13.62 -1.27 1.37
N GLN A 182 -14.26 -1.68 0.27
CA GLN A 182 -15.38 -2.62 0.28
C GLN A 182 -14.98 -4.00 0.80
N GLU A 183 -13.89 -4.54 0.28
CA GLU A 183 -13.40 -5.86 0.68
C GLU A 183 -12.98 -5.89 2.15
N MET A 184 -12.29 -4.83 2.61
CA MET A 184 -11.82 -4.73 3.99
C MET A 184 -12.94 -4.85 5.01
N VAL A 185 -14.12 -4.31 4.68
CA VAL A 185 -15.28 -4.33 5.58
C VAL A 185 -16.02 -5.68 5.56
N HIS A 186 -16.05 -6.37 4.42
CA HIS A 186 -16.85 -7.58 4.21
C HIS A 186 -16.03 -8.87 4.27
N ALA A 187 -14.84 -8.88 3.69
CA ALA A 187 -14.02 -10.07 3.51
C ALA A 187 -12.68 -10.03 4.26
N GLY A 188 -12.34 -8.88 4.85
CA GLY A 188 -11.05 -8.65 5.47
C GLY A 188 -10.05 -8.02 4.51
N ALA A 189 -8.83 -7.82 4.99
CA ALA A 189 -7.73 -7.22 4.24
C ALA A 189 -6.39 -7.65 4.84
N GLY A 190 -5.30 -7.32 4.15
CA GLY A 190 -3.95 -7.40 4.68
C GLY A 190 -3.38 -6.00 4.90
N LEU A 191 -3.24 -5.56 6.13
CA LEU A 191 -2.64 -4.28 6.47
C LEU A 191 -1.22 -4.46 6.99
N VAL A 192 -0.44 -3.40 6.91
CA VAL A 192 0.83 -3.22 7.62
C VAL A 192 0.72 -1.95 8.44
N ALA A 193 0.85 -2.07 9.76
CA ALA A 193 0.99 -0.93 10.67
C ALA A 193 2.48 -0.69 10.93
N ALA A 194 3.01 0.43 10.43
CA ALA A 194 4.42 0.73 10.55
C ALA A 194 4.66 1.98 11.41
N SER A 195 5.58 1.86 12.37
CA SER A 195 5.99 2.95 13.25
C SER A 195 7.41 2.70 13.75
N ARG A 196 8.15 3.77 14.02
CA ARG A 196 9.42 3.68 14.76
C ARG A 196 9.23 3.31 16.23
N ASP A 197 8.02 3.51 16.76
CA ASP A 197 7.60 3.01 18.08
C ASP A 197 6.95 1.63 17.90
N GLN A 198 7.64 0.58 18.33
CA GLN A 198 7.17 -0.81 18.22
C GLN A 198 5.87 -1.04 18.99
N THR A 199 5.70 -0.38 20.14
CA THR A 199 4.49 -0.52 20.97
C THR A 199 3.28 0.06 20.22
N LEU A 200 3.45 1.18 19.51
CA LEU A 200 2.39 1.76 18.69
C LEU A 200 2.04 0.84 17.51
N ALA A 201 3.03 0.33 16.78
CA ALA A 201 2.81 -0.60 15.67
C ALA A 201 2.06 -1.87 16.12
N GLU A 202 2.48 -2.46 17.24
CA GLU A 202 1.84 -3.64 17.83
C GLU A 202 0.41 -3.36 18.29
N THR A 203 0.19 -2.21 18.94
CA THR A 203 -1.16 -1.82 19.39
C THR A 203 -2.11 -1.67 18.21
N LEU A 204 -1.67 -1.02 17.12
CA LEU A 204 -2.47 -0.86 15.90
C LEU A 204 -2.75 -2.22 15.25
N ALA A 205 -1.74 -3.08 15.11
CA ALA A 205 -1.92 -4.42 14.55
C ALA A 205 -2.95 -5.23 15.34
N ASN A 206 -2.90 -5.18 16.66
CA ASN A 206 -3.86 -5.85 17.53
C ASN A 206 -5.29 -5.32 17.38
N VAL A 207 -5.47 -4.00 17.21
CA VAL A 207 -6.80 -3.40 16.94
C VAL A 207 -7.39 -3.95 15.65
N PHE A 208 -6.61 -3.96 14.57
CA PHE A 208 -7.07 -4.45 13.27
C PHE A 208 -7.35 -5.95 13.28
N THR A 209 -6.50 -6.74 13.92
CA THR A 209 -6.69 -8.19 14.03
C THR A 209 -7.99 -8.54 14.79
N ARG A 210 -8.32 -7.80 15.86
CA ARG A 210 -9.60 -7.94 16.56
C ARG A 210 -10.81 -7.62 15.69
N ALA A 211 -10.66 -6.68 14.77
CA ALA A 211 -11.68 -6.33 13.79
C ALA A 211 -11.80 -7.31 12.62
N GLY A 212 -11.01 -8.38 12.60
CA GLY A 212 -11.02 -9.38 11.53
C GLY A 212 -10.15 -9.01 10.32
N VAL A 213 -9.24 -8.04 10.48
CA VAL A 213 -8.29 -7.61 9.44
C VAL A 213 -6.90 -8.09 9.82
N VAL A 214 -6.26 -8.89 8.96
CA VAL A 214 -4.86 -9.27 9.14
C VAL A 214 -4.00 -8.02 9.12
N CYS A 215 -3.17 -7.83 10.14
CA CYS A 215 -2.30 -6.66 10.21
C CYS A 215 -0.91 -7.06 10.70
N GLU A 216 0.07 -6.89 9.83
CA GLU A 216 1.48 -7.00 10.17
C GLU A 216 1.98 -5.73 10.87
N ARG A 217 3.02 -5.86 11.68
CA ARG A 217 3.74 -4.74 12.26
C ARG A 217 5.09 -4.56 11.57
N SER A 218 5.48 -3.31 11.37
CA SER A 218 6.77 -2.95 10.79
C SER A 218 7.41 -1.78 11.55
N ASP A 219 8.71 -1.74 11.60
CA ASP A 219 9.49 -0.60 12.11
C ASP A 219 10.05 0.28 10.96
N ASP A 220 9.58 0.05 9.74
CA ASP A 220 9.97 0.78 8.53
C ASP A 220 8.80 1.57 7.91
N PRO A 221 8.33 2.67 8.54
CA PRO A 221 7.24 3.46 7.99
C PRO A 221 7.57 4.08 6.63
N ILE A 222 8.83 4.49 6.39
CA ILE A 222 9.24 5.09 5.11
C ILE A 222 9.15 4.05 3.99
N GLY A 223 9.64 2.84 4.22
CA GLY A 223 9.55 1.76 3.22
C GLY A 223 8.10 1.39 2.89
N VAL A 224 7.22 1.32 3.89
CA VAL A 224 5.79 1.05 3.69
C VAL A 224 5.12 2.15 2.87
N GLU A 225 5.42 3.43 3.11
CA GLU A 225 4.87 4.55 2.36
C GLU A 225 5.41 4.61 0.92
N LEU A 226 6.72 4.36 0.72
CA LEU A 226 7.32 4.28 -0.62
C LEU A 226 6.77 3.10 -1.41
N ALA A 227 6.53 1.95 -0.79
CA ALA A 227 5.87 0.82 -1.40
C ALA A 227 4.46 1.17 -1.89
N GLY A 228 3.69 1.91 -1.08
CA GLY A 228 2.37 2.42 -1.46
C GLY A 228 2.42 3.41 -2.63
N ALA A 229 3.43 4.28 -2.69
CA ALA A 229 3.64 5.18 -3.82
C ALA A 229 4.04 4.41 -5.09
N ALA A 230 4.95 3.46 -4.97
CA ALA A 230 5.40 2.61 -6.07
C ALA A 230 4.25 1.82 -6.70
N LYS A 231 3.38 1.20 -5.88
CA LYS A 231 2.26 0.41 -6.40
C LYS A 231 1.23 1.26 -7.15
N ASN A 232 0.98 2.50 -6.70
CA ASN A 232 0.07 3.41 -7.39
C ASN A 232 0.62 3.81 -8.77
N ALA A 233 1.92 4.11 -8.85
CA ALA A 233 2.60 4.41 -10.10
C ALA A 233 2.64 3.18 -11.03
N ALA A 234 2.95 2.00 -10.49
CA ALA A 234 3.00 0.75 -11.23
C ALA A 234 1.62 0.34 -11.78
N ALA A 235 0.55 0.54 -11.02
CA ALA A 235 -0.81 0.26 -11.47
C ALA A 235 -1.22 1.18 -12.65
N LEU A 236 -0.88 2.47 -12.58
CA LEU A 236 -1.13 3.41 -13.68
C LEU A 236 -0.32 3.03 -14.91
N ALA A 237 0.97 2.72 -14.74
CA ALA A 237 1.84 2.28 -15.82
C ALA A 237 1.35 0.99 -16.49
N ALA A 238 0.92 0.02 -15.69
CA ALA A 238 0.35 -1.24 -16.21
C ALA A 238 -0.90 -0.97 -17.06
N GLY A 239 -1.83 -0.12 -16.58
CA GLY A 239 -3.00 0.29 -17.36
C GLY A 239 -2.64 0.99 -18.65
N ALA A 240 -1.64 1.88 -18.63
CA ALA A 240 -1.20 2.60 -19.85
C ALA A 240 -0.53 1.69 -20.89
N THR A 241 -0.05 0.50 -20.50
CA THR A 241 0.61 -0.45 -21.41
C THR A 241 -0.17 -1.73 -21.68
N GLU A 242 -1.33 -1.91 -21.08
CA GLU A 242 -2.10 -3.16 -21.17
C GLU A 242 -2.48 -3.52 -22.60
N ALA A 243 -2.83 -2.54 -23.42
CA ALA A 243 -3.09 -2.73 -24.86
C ALA A 243 -1.88 -3.29 -25.64
N GLN A 244 -0.68 -3.20 -25.08
CA GLN A 244 0.56 -3.76 -25.65
C GLN A 244 0.86 -5.19 -25.18
N GLY A 245 -0.02 -5.76 -24.34
CA GLY A 245 0.05 -7.09 -23.76
C GLY A 245 0.55 -7.11 -22.31
N LEU A 246 0.24 -8.21 -21.60
CA LEU A 246 0.56 -8.38 -20.19
C LEU A 246 2.06 -8.31 -19.87
N ASN A 247 2.91 -8.76 -20.81
CA ASN A 247 4.36 -8.66 -20.62
C ASN A 247 4.83 -7.19 -20.57
N ALA A 248 4.25 -6.32 -21.40
CA ALA A 248 4.55 -4.89 -21.39
C ALA A 248 4.05 -4.23 -20.09
N ALA A 249 2.85 -4.58 -19.64
CA ALA A 249 2.30 -4.10 -18.37
C ALA A 249 3.15 -4.54 -17.17
N GLY A 250 3.57 -5.81 -17.15
CA GLY A 250 4.46 -6.35 -16.13
C GLY A 250 5.85 -5.69 -16.14
N ALA A 251 6.42 -5.45 -17.33
CA ALA A 251 7.70 -4.75 -17.46
C ALA A 251 7.62 -3.32 -16.94
N ALA A 252 6.57 -2.56 -17.31
CA ALA A 252 6.36 -1.19 -16.83
C ALA A 252 6.26 -1.13 -15.30
N ALA A 253 5.44 -1.99 -14.71
CA ALA A 253 5.30 -2.09 -13.26
C ALA A 253 6.63 -2.47 -12.57
N GLY A 254 7.35 -3.45 -13.12
CA GLY A 254 8.62 -3.93 -12.60
C GLY A 254 9.72 -2.87 -12.63
N HIS A 255 9.82 -2.10 -13.71
CA HIS A 255 10.76 -0.97 -13.80
C HIS A 255 10.51 0.07 -12.72
N ILE A 256 9.25 0.49 -12.52
CA ILE A 256 8.89 1.47 -11.50
C ILE A 256 9.24 0.95 -10.10
N PHE A 257 8.88 -0.29 -9.79
CA PHE A 257 9.24 -0.89 -8.49
C PHE A 257 10.76 -0.93 -8.28
N ALA A 258 11.53 -1.28 -9.31
CA ALA A 258 13.00 -1.32 -9.22
C ALA A 258 13.61 0.09 -9.05
N GLU A 259 13.05 1.11 -9.70
CA GLU A 259 13.49 2.50 -9.55
C GLU A 259 13.20 3.03 -8.14
N VAL A 260 11.98 2.82 -7.64
CA VAL A 260 11.59 3.23 -6.29
C VAL A 260 12.37 2.46 -5.23
N TRP A 261 12.61 1.15 -5.43
CA TRP A 261 13.41 0.36 -4.50
C TRP A 261 14.84 0.87 -4.35
N ARG A 262 15.50 1.26 -5.44
CA ARG A 262 16.85 1.85 -5.36
C ARG A 262 16.88 3.12 -4.50
N TYR A 263 15.86 3.97 -4.63
CA TYR A 263 15.70 5.13 -3.77
C TYR A 263 15.40 4.74 -2.32
N ALA A 264 14.45 3.84 -2.11
CA ALA A 264 14.07 3.36 -0.80
C ALA A 264 15.27 2.80 -0.01
N GLN A 265 16.14 2.03 -0.67
CA GLN A 265 17.40 1.56 -0.08
C GLN A 265 18.31 2.72 0.36
N SER A 266 18.39 3.80 -0.42
CA SER A 266 19.27 4.94 -0.11
C SER A 266 18.80 5.71 1.11
N VAL A 267 17.50 5.67 1.43
CA VAL A 267 16.91 6.31 2.62
C VAL A 267 16.70 5.33 3.79
N GLY A 268 17.24 4.10 3.68
CA GLY A 268 17.28 3.10 4.76
C GLY A 268 16.03 2.24 4.88
N ALA A 269 15.17 2.21 3.86
CA ALA A 269 14.01 1.32 3.83
C ALA A 269 14.42 -0.16 3.71
N ARG A 270 13.56 -1.05 4.18
CA ARG A 270 13.81 -2.49 4.21
C ARG A 270 13.18 -3.22 3.02
N PRO A 271 13.82 -4.30 2.53
CA PRO A 271 13.28 -5.11 1.44
C PRO A 271 11.87 -5.65 1.73
N GLU A 272 11.61 -6.03 2.98
CA GLU A 272 10.34 -6.61 3.43
C GLU A 272 9.16 -5.68 3.17
N SER A 273 9.36 -4.36 3.26
CA SER A 273 8.33 -3.37 2.94
C SER A 273 7.94 -3.41 1.46
N MET A 274 8.89 -3.67 0.55
CA MET A 274 8.63 -3.72 -0.89
C MET A 274 8.12 -5.08 -1.36
N ILE A 275 8.65 -6.20 -0.83
CA ILE A 275 8.29 -7.55 -1.26
C ILE A 275 7.14 -8.16 -0.44
N GLY A 276 6.80 -7.58 0.72
CA GLY A 276 5.72 -8.02 1.59
C GLY A 276 4.35 -7.46 1.23
N LEU A 277 3.44 -7.43 2.21
CA LEU A 277 2.06 -6.97 2.03
C LEU A 277 1.99 -5.52 1.52
N ALA A 278 2.83 -4.61 2.05
CA ALA A 278 2.76 -3.19 1.70
C ALA A 278 3.13 -2.91 0.23
N GLY A 279 4.06 -3.67 -0.35
CA GLY A 279 4.53 -3.51 -1.71
C GLY A 279 3.91 -4.53 -2.68
N ALA A 280 4.54 -5.70 -2.81
CA ALA A 280 4.11 -6.73 -3.77
C ALA A 280 2.66 -7.17 -3.54
N GLY A 281 2.24 -7.34 -2.30
CA GLY A 281 0.86 -7.72 -1.97
C GLY A 281 -0.16 -6.70 -2.45
N ASP A 282 0.04 -5.40 -2.15
CA ASP A 282 -0.87 -4.33 -2.58
C ASP A 282 -0.80 -4.10 -4.11
N LEU A 283 0.38 -4.32 -4.75
CA LEU A 283 0.50 -4.27 -6.20
C LEU A 283 -0.34 -5.36 -6.87
N VAL A 284 -0.20 -6.61 -6.44
CA VAL A 284 -0.95 -7.75 -7.02
C VAL A 284 -2.45 -7.54 -6.84
N ALA A 285 -2.90 -7.17 -5.65
CA ALA A 285 -4.31 -6.86 -5.39
C ALA A 285 -4.82 -5.74 -6.30
N THR A 286 -4.02 -4.68 -6.48
CA THR A 286 -4.39 -3.53 -7.34
C THR A 286 -4.38 -3.89 -8.84
N ALA A 287 -3.44 -4.73 -9.28
CA ALA A 287 -3.34 -5.16 -10.67
C ALA A 287 -4.49 -6.11 -11.06
N LEU A 288 -4.93 -6.98 -10.15
CA LEU A 288 -6.06 -7.88 -10.37
C LEU A 288 -7.42 -7.16 -10.27
N ALA A 289 -7.50 -6.06 -9.54
CA ALA A 289 -8.74 -5.31 -9.35
C ALA A 289 -9.11 -4.53 -10.60
N ARG A 290 -10.16 -4.96 -11.32
CA ARG A 290 -10.73 -4.22 -12.47
C ARG A 290 -11.19 -2.82 -12.08
N GLU A 291 -11.61 -2.63 -10.83
CA GLU A 291 -12.06 -1.36 -10.25
C GLU A 291 -10.91 -0.43 -9.82
N SER A 292 -9.65 -0.81 -10.05
CA SER A 292 -8.50 0.01 -9.68
C SER A 292 -8.50 1.34 -10.45
N ARG A 293 -8.71 2.44 -9.71
CA ARG A 293 -8.73 3.79 -10.27
C ARG A 293 -7.43 4.16 -10.96
N ASN A 294 -6.29 3.76 -10.39
CA ASN A 294 -4.98 4.05 -10.96
C ASN A 294 -4.76 3.28 -12.27
N ARG A 295 -5.18 2.01 -12.34
CA ARG A 295 -5.13 1.22 -13.58
C ARG A 295 -6.04 1.83 -14.66
N ARG A 296 -7.31 2.12 -14.32
CA ARG A 296 -8.26 2.78 -15.23
C ARG A 296 -7.75 4.15 -15.73
N ALA A 297 -7.06 4.90 -14.87
CA ALA A 297 -6.45 6.14 -15.30
C ALA A 297 -5.34 5.91 -16.34
N GLY A 298 -4.55 4.86 -16.20
CA GLY A 298 -3.56 4.46 -17.21
C GLY A 298 -4.22 4.10 -18.54
N GLU A 299 -5.30 3.33 -18.52
CA GLU A 299 -6.09 2.98 -19.70
C GLU A 299 -6.65 4.24 -20.42
N LEU A 300 -7.16 5.20 -19.65
CA LEU A 300 -7.65 6.47 -20.20
C LEU A 300 -6.52 7.34 -20.79
N LEU A 301 -5.36 7.39 -20.14
CA LEU A 301 -4.17 8.05 -20.70
C LEU A 301 -3.75 7.39 -22.03
N ALA A 302 -3.78 6.06 -22.09
CA ALA A 302 -3.48 5.32 -23.31
C ALA A 302 -4.52 5.58 -24.43
N ALA A 303 -5.75 5.88 -24.06
CA ALA A 303 -6.81 6.30 -24.99
C ALA A 303 -6.71 7.79 -25.39
N GLY A 304 -5.67 8.52 -24.94
CA GLY A 304 -5.45 9.92 -25.27
C GLY A 304 -6.27 10.92 -24.44
N VAL A 305 -6.87 10.47 -23.31
CA VAL A 305 -7.61 11.36 -22.43
C VAL A 305 -6.63 12.23 -21.63
N PRO A 306 -6.77 13.56 -21.65
CA PRO A 306 -5.93 14.44 -20.85
C PRO A 306 -6.03 14.12 -19.35
N ALA A 307 -4.90 14.13 -18.64
CA ALA A 307 -4.85 13.76 -17.22
C ALA A 307 -5.81 14.58 -16.34
N GLY A 308 -6.04 15.85 -16.70
CA GLY A 308 -6.97 16.73 -15.98
C GLY A 308 -8.44 16.30 -16.04
N GLU A 309 -8.86 15.58 -17.09
CA GLU A 309 -10.23 15.09 -17.27
C GLU A 309 -10.49 13.72 -16.62
N ILE A 310 -9.42 12.96 -16.36
CA ILE A 310 -9.54 11.58 -15.89
C ILE A 310 -10.29 11.45 -14.57
N PRO A 311 -10.06 12.29 -13.53
CA PRO A 311 -10.79 12.20 -12.28
C PRO A 311 -12.29 12.36 -12.43
N GLU A 312 -12.76 13.23 -13.34
CA GLU A 312 -14.17 13.43 -13.64
C GLU A 312 -14.76 12.20 -14.33
N ARG A 313 -14.06 11.63 -15.32
CA ARG A 313 -14.50 10.41 -16.04
C ARG A 313 -14.55 9.18 -15.13
N ILE A 314 -13.68 9.09 -14.13
CA ILE A 314 -13.69 8.02 -13.12
C ILE A 314 -14.71 8.30 -12.02
N GLY A 315 -15.12 9.56 -11.81
CA GLY A 315 -16.02 10.01 -10.73
C GLY A 315 -15.35 10.10 -9.36
N GLN A 316 -14.04 9.90 -9.29
CA GLN A 316 -13.28 9.91 -8.04
C GLN A 316 -11.85 10.44 -8.28
N ALA A 317 -11.21 10.90 -7.20
CA ALA A 317 -9.80 11.28 -7.26
C ALA A 317 -8.89 10.09 -7.61
N VAL A 318 -7.87 10.35 -8.43
CA VAL A 318 -6.85 9.39 -8.84
C VAL A 318 -5.49 9.84 -8.30
N GLU A 319 -5.03 9.19 -7.26
CA GLU A 319 -3.80 9.60 -6.55
C GLU A 319 -2.56 9.53 -7.43
N ALA A 320 -2.46 8.54 -8.31
CA ALA A 320 -1.28 8.35 -9.16
C ALA A 320 -1.00 9.54 -10.09
N LEU A 321 -2.04 10.21 -10.60
CA LEU A 321 -1.85 11.36 -11.51
C LEU A 321 -1.08 12.52 -10.87
N GLN A 322 -1.21 12.69 -9.55
CA GLN A 322 -0.51 13.73 -8.80
C GLN A 322 0.77 13.21 -8.13
N SER A 323 0.77 11.95 -7.69
CA SER A 323 1.90 11.40 -6.96
C SER A 323 3.03 10.93 -7.86
N VAL A 324 2.77 10.51 -9.11
CA VAL A 324 3.81 10.05 -10.03
C VAL A 324 4.79 11.15 -10.44
N PRO A 325 4.36 12.36 -10.85
CA PRO A 325 5.28 13.44 -11.16
C PRO A 325 6.17 13.82 -9.95
N LEU A 326 5.57 13.83 -8.75
CA LEU A 326 6.31 14.13 -7.52
C LEU A 326 7.30 13.02 -7.17
N LEU A 327 6.91 11.76 -7.35
CA LEU A 327 7.79 10.60 -7.17
C LEU A 327 8.97 10.66 -8.14
N ALA A 328 8.73 10.92 -9.42
CA ALA A 328 9.77 11.09 -10.43
C ALA A 328 10.79 12.15 -10.01
N LEU A 329 10.31 13.34 -9.65
CA LEU A 329 11.15 14.44 -9.18
C LEU A 329 11.97 14.07 -7.93
N THR A 330 11.39 13.31 -7.01
CA THR A 330 12.07 12.84 -5.80
C THR A 330 13.20 11.87 -6.13
N LEU A 331 12.95 10.94 -7.05
CA LEU A 331 13.95 9.96 -7.50
C LEU A 331 15.11 10.66 -8.22
N GLU A 332 14.82 11.64 -9.07
CA GLU A 332 15.83 12.42 -9.81
C GLU A 332 16.70 13.26 -8.86
N ARG A 333 16.09 13.97 -7.92
CA ARG A 333 16.81 14.78 -6.91
C ARG A 333 17.74 13.94 -6.04
N ALA A 334 17.39 12.69 -5.79
CA ALA A 334 18.23 11.74 -5.08
C ALA A 334 19.39 11.17 -5.92
N GLY A 335 19.57 11.65 -7.17
CA GLY A 335 20.58 11.16 -8.10
C GLY A 335 20.27 9.76 -8.65
N GLY A 336 19.02 9.30 -8.53
CA GLY A 336 18.56 8.00 -9.01
C GLY A 336 18.31 8.00 -10.52
N GLN A 337 18.54 6.84 -11.16
CA GLN A 337 18.08 6.61 -12.53
C GLN A 337 16.59 6.26 -12.46
N ALA A 338 15.72 7.20 -12.83
CA ALA A 338 14.27 7.06 -12.82
C ALA A 338 13.68 7.25 -14.23
N ALA A 339 14.31 6.60 -15.22
CA ALA A 339 13.99 6.81 -16.63
C ALA A 339 12.51 6.51 -16.95
N ILE A 340 11.97 5.41 -16.39
CA ILE A 340 10.59 4.99 -16.67
C ILE A 340 9.60 5.78 -15.81
N THR A 341 9.88 6.01 -14.52
CA THR A 341 9.02 6.83 -13.65
C THR A 341 9.00 8.29 -14.10
N GLY A 342 10.14 8.86 -14.50
CA GLY A 342 10.24 10.21 -15.07
C GLY A 342 9.49 10.35 -16.38
N ALA A 343 9.65 9.38 -17.28
CA ALA A 343 8.92 9.36 -18.55
C ALA A 343 7.40 9.20 -18.34
N LEU A 344 6.96 8.42 -17.32
CA LEU A 344 5.56 8.32 -16.95
C LEU A 344 5.01 9.68 -16.44
N GLY A 345 5.80 10.41 -15.67
CA GLY A 345 5.46 11.78 -15.27
C GLY A 345 5.22 12.69 -16.48
N ARG A 346 6.11 12.64 -17.49
CA ARG A 346 5.95 13.40 -18.73
C ARG A 346 4.79 12.93 -19.60
N LEU A 347 4.44 11.64 -19.58
CA LEU A 347 3.22 11.14 -20.22
C LEU A 347 1.97 11.75 -19.55
N ILE A 348 1.94 11.82 -18.22
CA ILE A 348 0.85 12.44 -17.46
C ILE A 348 0.71 13.93 -17.77
N SER A 349 1.82 14.66 -17.88
CA SER A 349 1.80 16.08 -18.25
C SER A 349 1.50 16.36 -19.74
N GLY A 350 1.47 15.31 -20.57
CA GLY A 350 1.28 15.45 -22.03
C GLY A 350 2.54 15.85 -22.79
N GLU A 351 3.71 15.91 -22.12
CA GLU A 351 4.99 16.26 -22.74
C GLU A 351 5.62 15.11 -23.53
N LEU A 352 5.22 13.86 -23.21
CA LEU A 352 5.73 12.65 -23.86
C LEU A 352 4.57 11.85 -24.45
N PRO A 353 4.60 11.54 -25.77
CA PRO A 353 3.61 10.67 -26.39
C PRO A 353 3.63 9.24 -25.81
N LEU A 354 2.47 8.58 -25.78
CA LEU A 354 2.35 7.19 -25.29
C LEU A 354 3.31 6.23 -25.98
N GLN A 355 3.45 6.36 -27.32
CA GLN A 355 4.31 5.47 -28.12
C GLN A 355 5.78 5.55 -27.70
N GLU A 356 6.25 6.76 -27.40
CA GLU A 356 7.62 6.97 -26.93
C GLU A 356 7.82 6.39 -25.53
N TRP A 357 6.86 6.58 -24.63
CA TRP A 357 6.92 5.97 -23.30
C TRP A 357 6.92 4.44 -23.37
N VAL A 358 6.06 3.84 -24.21
CA VAL A 358 6.03 2.38 -24.45
C VAL A 358 7.36 1.89 -25.03
N ALA A 359 7.97 2.65 -25.94
CA ALA A 359 9.28 2.31 -26.48
C ALA A 359 10.35 2.31 -25.37
N LEU A 360 10.35 3.29 -24.48
CA LEU A 360 11.26 3.35 -23.35
C LEU A 360 11.08 2.14 -22.42
N VAL A 361 9.85 1.76 -22.09
CA VAL A 361 9.57 0.55 -21.27
C VAL A 361 10.18 -0.71 -21.89
N ARG A 362 10.12 -0.84 -23.23
CA ARG A 362 10.62 -2.03 -23.94
C ARG A 362 12.14 -2.05 -24.12
N THR A 363 12.78 -0.91 -24.15
CA THR A 363 14.22 -0.79 -24.47
C THR A 363 15.10 -0.47 -23.28
N THR A 364 14.52 0.00 -22.18
CA THR A 364 15.29 0.31 -20.96
C THR A 364 15.78 -0.97 -20.30
N VAL A 365 17.09 -1.11 -20.22
CA VAL A 365 17.74 -2.18 -19.48
C VAL A 365 18.03 -1.68 -18.07
N PRO A 366 17.50 -2.31 -17.00
CA PRO A 366 17.85 -1.94 -15.65
C PRO A 366 19.36 -2.03 -15.41
N PRO A 367 19.96 -1.13 -14.62
CA PRO A 367 21.37 -1.26 -14.28
C PRO A 367 21.63 -2.62 -13.62
N PRO A 368 22.76 -3.26 -13.92
CA PRO A 368 23.08 -4.57 -13.37
C PRO A 368 23.08 -4.52 -11.84
N PRO A 369 22.63 -5.62 -11.17
CA PRO A 369 22.65 -5.68 -9.72
C PRO A 369 24.09 -5.50 -9.22
N ARG A 370 24.24 -4.75 -8.12
CA ARG A 370 25.54 -4.62 -7.47
C ARG A 370 25.87 -5.93 -6.77
N TRP A 371 26.53 -6.84 -7.47
CA TRP A 371 27.06 -8.06 -6.87
C TRP A 371 28.10 -7.69 -5.84
N ARG A 372 27.88 -8.00 -4.56
CA ARG A 372 28.97 -7.99 -3.60
C ARG A 372 29.99 -9.02 -4.10
N ARG A 373 31.18 -8.57 -4.52
CA ARG A 373 32.27 -9.51 -4.80
C ARG A 373 32.47 -10.34 -3.55
N ARG A 374 32.20 -11.65 -3.62
CA ARG A 374 32.61 -12.56 -2.56
C ARG A 374 34.12 -12.32 -2.35
N PRO A 375 34.58 -12.07 -1.12
CA PRO A 375 36.01 -11.97 -0.89
C PRO A 375 36.65 -13.22 -1.47
N SER A 376 37.66 -13.06 -2.33
CA SER A 376 38.32 -14.20 -2.95
C SER A 376 38.79 -15.14 -1.83
N ARG A 377 38.77 -16.46 -2.04
CA ARG A 377 39.27 -17.42 -1.05
C ARG A 377 40.67 -17.07 -0.56
N ARG A 378 41.50 -16.41 -1.38
CA ARG A 378 42.80 -15.86 -0.99
C ARG A 378 42.72 -14.72 0.03
N ALA A 379 41.72 -13.82 -0.08
CA ALA A 379 41.54 -12.73 0.89
C ALA A 379 41.02 -13.26 2.25
N LEU A 380 40.23 -14.33 2.26
CA LEU A 380 39.80 -15.01 3.48
C LEU A 380 40.97 -15.70 4.20
N THR A 381 41.88 -16.37 3.47
CA THR A 381 43.06 -17.02 4.04
C THR A 381 44.02 -15.99 4.66
N TRP A 382 44.27 -14.86 4.01
CA TRP A 382 45.15 -13.83 4.57
C TRP A 382 44.51 -13.11 5.78
N ALA A 383 43.20 -12.90 5.81
CA ALA A 383 42.53 -12.34 6.98
C ALA A 383 42.54 -13.32 8.16
N THR A 384 42.43 -14.61 7.90
CA THR A 384 42.53 -15.67 8.92
C THR A 384 43.95 -15.81 9.43
N VAL A 385 44.93 -15.78 8.54
CA VAL A 385 46.36 -15.81 8.90
C VAL A 385 46.77 -14.58 9.72
N ARG A 386 46.33 -13.38 9.37
CA ARG A 386 46.58 -12.18 10.19
C ARG A 386 45.96 -12.26 11.58
N ARG A 387 44.76 -12.84 11.73
CA ARG A 387 44.12 -13.04 13.03
C ARG A 387 44.89 -14.05 13.89
N LEU A 388 45.41 -15.13 13.28
CA LEU A 388 46.17 -16.15 13.96
C LEU A 388 47.58 -15.67 14.33
N LEU A 389 48.21 -14.84 13.53
CA LEU A 389 49.53 -14.28 13.80
C LEU A 389 49.52 -13.02 14.70
N GLY A 390 48.38 -12.35 14.84
CA GLY A 390 48.19 -11.17 15.70
C GLY A 390 47.81 -11.50 17.16
N GLY A 391 47.50 -12.75 17.48
CA GLY A 391 47.07 -13.19 18.80
C GLY A 391 48.17 -13.57 19.80
N GLY A 392 49.42 -13.29 19.49
CA GLY A 392 50.53 -13.73 20.34
C GLY A 392 51.60 -12.65 20.63
N ARG A 393 51.20 -11.55 21.27
CA ARG A 393 52.12 -10.68 22.05
C ARG A 393 51.37 -9.75 22.96
N GLY A 394 51.24 -10.15 24.22
CA GLY A 394 50.64 -9.26 25.21
C GLY A 394 50.46 -9.93 26.56
N SER A 395 51.51 -10.49 27.16
CA SER A 395 51.59 -10.62 28.62
C SER A 395 52.99 -11.07 29.01
N ALA A 396 53.88 -10.12 29.30
CA ALA A 396 54.99 -10.27 30.26
C ALA A 396 55.77 -8.95 30.27
N GLN A 397 55.50 -8.12 31.24
CA GLN A 397 56.45 -7.39 32.04
C GLN A 397 55.84 -6.17 32.68
N ALA A 398 55.23 -6.40 33.83
CA ALA A 398 55.14 -5.41 34.89
C ALA A 398 55.87 -6.06 36.06
N GLU A 399 57.09 -5.56 36.31
CA GLU A 399 57.79 -5.58 37.59
C GLU A 399 59.20 -5.04 37.35
N ARG A 400 59.41 -3.77 37.53
CA ARG A 400 60.39 -3.05 38.39
C ARG A 400 60.29 -1.56 38.18
#